data_99c344cbce5a64420a597349d5f3434f
#
_entry.id   99c344cbce5a64420a597349d5f3434f
#
_cell.length_a   1.000
_cell.length_b   1.000
_cell.length_c   1.000
_cell.angle_alpha   90.00
_cell.angle_beta   90.00
_cell.angle_gamma   90.00
#
_symmetry.space_group_name_H-M   'P 1'
#
loop_
_entity.id
_entity.type
_entity.pdbx_description
1 polymer ?
#
loop_
_entity_poly.entity_id
_entity_poly.type
_entity_poly.pdbx_seq_one_letter_code
_entity_poly.pdbx_strand_id
1 'polypeptide(L)'
;MIILVGGEKGGAGKSCLSQNLAVYLQTKNRDVLLLDADPQGTTTDWAKEREENDGLTNLPCVQASGNIRQILKDLATRYQVVVVDAGGQDSEALRSAMTVATHLLLPFRPKRRDLKTLVHVSQLVKLAKAVNPDMLVRGVITQCPTLPSQVQRILDAKEACQSFGIEPLQSITCNRNVYDDADENGSSVLEAETDLKAKEEVESLVAEFLEV
;
A
#
# COMPACT_ATOMS: atom_id res chain seq x y z
N MET A 1 10.01 6.83 -9.73
CA MET A 1 9.50 6.87 -8.34
C MET A 1 9.31 5.44 -7.86
N ILE A 2 9.66 5.13 -6.61
CA ILE A 2 9.44 3.80 -6.00
C ILE A 2 8.53 3.98 -4.79
N ILE A 3 7.33 3.41 -4.83
CA ILE A 3 6.36 3.45 -3.75
C ILE A 3 6.29 2.07 -3.11
N LEU A 4 6.63 1.98 -1.84
CA LEU A 4 6.59 0.75 -1.07
C LEU A 4 5.35 0.76 -0.17
N VAL A 5 4.48 -0.23 -0.33
CA VAL A 5 3.39 -0.51 0.60
C VAL A 5 3.83 -1.69 1.45
N GLY A 6 4.06 -1.45 2.73
CA GLY A 6 4.68 -2.44 3.59
C GLY A 6 4.18 -2.40 5.03
N GLY A 7 4.65 -3.31 5.85
CA GLY A 7 4.29 -3.39 7.27
C GLY A 7 4.28 -4.83 7.76
N GLU A 8 4.37 -5.02 9.07
CA GLU A 8 4.54 -6.34 9.67
C GLU A 8 3.27 -7.20 9.70
N LYS A 9 2.09 -6.56 9.70
CA LYS A 9 0.85 -7.30 9.95
C LYS A 9 0.20 -7.79 8.69
N GLY A 10 -0.10 -9.09 8.63
CA GLY A 10 -0.96 -9.67 7.63
C GLY A 10 -2.41 -9.15 7.74
N GLY A 11 -3.08 -9.00 6.60
CA GLY A 11 -4.48 -8.58 6.52
C GLY A 11 -4.75 -7.12 6.84
N ALA A 12 -3.74 -6.24 6.80
CA ALA A 12 -3.92 -4.80 6.93
C ALA A 12 -4.27 -4.09 5.60
N GLY A 13 -4.48 -4.85 4.52
CA GLY A 13 -4.87 -4.32 3.21
C GLY A 13 -3.70 -3.85 2.34
N LYS A 14 -2.48 -4.36 2.54
CA LYS A 14 -1.31 -3.96 1.75
C LYS A 14 -1.48 -4.23 0.25
N SER A 15 -1.80 -5.47 -0.12
CA SER A 15 -2.00 -5.86 -1.51
C SER A 15 -3.13 -5.05 -2.15
N CYS A 16 -4.27 -4.97 -1.50
CA CYS A 16 -5.40 -4.16 -1.95
C CYS A 16 -5.01 -2.68 -2.16
N LEU A 17 -4.24 -2.07 -1.23
CA LEU A 17 -3.76 -0.70 -1.41
C LEU A 17 -2.75 -0.58 -2.55
N SER A 18 -1.83 -1.55 -2.71
CA SER A 18 -0.84 -1.56 -3.79
C SER A 18 -1.51 -1.63 -5.16
N GLN A 19 -2.50 -2.50 -5.32
CA GLN A 19 -3.29 -2.68 -6.53
C GLN A 19 -4.09 -1.39 -6.87
N ASN A 20 -4.86 -0.88 -5.92
CA ASN A 20 -5.67 0.33 -6.11
C ASN A 20 -4.81 1.58 -6.37
N LEU A 21 -3.67 1.73 -5.69
CA LEU A 21 -2.72 2.81 -5.92
C LEU A 21 -2.11 2.72 -7.33
N ALA A 22 -1.76 1.52 -7.78
CA ALA A 22 -1.21 1.32 -9.12
C ALA A 22 -2.24 1.64 -10.21
N VAL A 23 -3.50 1.18 -10.04
CA VAL A 23 -4.61 1.52 -10.96
C VAL A 23 -4.87 3.02 -10.95
N TYR A 24 -4.92 3.69 -9.78
CA TYR A 24 -5.07 5.14 -9.72
C TYR A 24 -4.00 5.87 -10.55
N LEU A 25 -2.74 5.50 -10.39
CA LEU A 25 -1.64 6.11 -11.14
C LEU A 25 -1.74 5.85 -12.64
N GLN A 26 -2.16 4.65 -13.03
CA GLN A 26 -2.42 4.30 -14.42
C GLN A 26 -3.54 5.16 -15.03
N THR A 27 -4.63 5.42 -14.29
CA THR A 27 -5.71 6.34 -14.76
C THR A 27 -5.22 7.78 -14.93
N LYS A 28 -4.12 8.16 -14.28
CA LYS A 28 -3.44 9.45 -14.46
C LYS A 28 -2.37 9.40 -15.56
N ASN A 29 -2.41 8.40 -16.44
CA ASN A 29 -1.47 8.19 -17.55
C ASN A 29 -0.01 8.05 -17.09
N ARG A 30 0.23 7.48 -15.91
CA ARG A 30 1.57 7.11 -15.47
C ARG A 30 1.91 5.72 -15.99
N ASP A 31 3.16 5.55 -16.39
CA ASP A 31 3.72 4.23 -16.71
C ASP A 31 4.10 3.53 -15.40
N VAL A 32 3.30 2.52 -15.03
CA VAL A 32 3.33 1.87 -13.71
C VAL A 32 3.67 0.39 -13.85
N LEU A 33 4.56 -0.08 -12.98
CA LEU A 33 4.83 -1.49 -12.74
C LEU A 33 4.47 -1.86 -11.30
N LEU A 34 3.76 -2.98 -11.11
CA LEU A 34 3.64 -3.64 -9.82
C LEU A 34 4.82 -4.59 -9.59
N LEU A 35 5.39 -4.58 -8.38
CA LEU A 35 6.33 -5.59 -7.93
C LEU A 35 5.76 -6.27 -6.69
N ASP A 36 5.43 -7.55 -6.83
CA ASP A 36 4.97 -8.38 -5.73
C ASP A 36 6.17 -9.01 -5.01
N ALA A 37 6.41 -8.58 -3.79
CA ALA A 37 7.48 -9.08 -2.93
C ALA A 37 6.94 -9.92 -1.76
N ASP A 38 5.63 -10.24 -1.76
CA ASP A 38 5.02 -11.17 -0.81
C ASP A 38 5.14 -12.60 -1.35
N PRO A 39 5.70 -13.56 -0.59
CA PRO A 39 5.72 -14.97 -0.98
C PRO A 39 4.33 -15.58 -1.23
N GLN A 40 3.25 -14.95 -0.74
CA GLN A 40 1.88 -15.42 -0.99
C GLN A 40 1.44 -15.16 -2.44
N GLY A 41 2.03 -14.16 -3.12
CA GLY A 41 1.75 -13.90 -4.53
C GLY A 41 0.39 -13.28 -4.83
N THR A 42 -0.30 -12.72 -3.84
CA THR A 42 -1.66 -12.18 -3.97
C THR A 42 -1.76 -11.14 -5.10
N THR A 43 -0.82 -10.20 -5.15
CA THR A 43 -0.79 -9.16 -6.19
C THR A 43 -0.42 -9.73 -7.57
N THR A 44 0.40 -10.77 -7.60
CA THR A 44 0.75 -11.48 -8.85
C THR A 44 -0.47 -12.21 -9.42
N ASP A 45 -1.25 -12.89 -8.59
CA ASP A 45 -2.44 -13.61 -9.03
C ASP A 45 -3.53 -12.64 -9.48
N TRP A 46 -3.77 -11.57 -8.74
CA TRP A 46 -4.65 -10.46 -9.15
C TRP A 46 -4.25 -9.87 -10.52
N ALA A 47 -2.95 -9.67 -10.77
CA ALA A 47 -2.48 -9.11 -12.02
C ALA A 47 -2.69 -10.07 -13.21
N LYS A 48 -2.61 -11.39 -13.01
CA LYS A 48 -2.95 -12.40 -14.03
C LYS A 48 -4.43 -12.38 -14.36
N GLU A 49 -5.30 -12.34 -13.34
CA GLU A 49 -6.74 -12.22 -13.53
C GLU A 49 -7.12 -10.95 -14.29
N ARG A 50 -6.41 -9.84 -13.99
CA ARG A 50 -6.56 -8.58 -14.71
C ARG A 50 -6.15 -8.68 -16.19
N GLU A 51 -5.06 -9.39 -16.49
CA GLU A 51 -4.60 -9.62 -17.86
C GLU A 51 -5.59 -10.46 -18.69
N GLU A 52 -6.29 -11.38 -18.04
CA GLU A 52 -7.32 -12.21 -18.66
C GLU A 52 -8.67 -11.47 -18.86
N ASN A 53 -8.83 -10.28 -18.30
CA ASN A 53 -10.05 -9.49 -18.37
C ASN A 53 -9.95 -8.40 -19.45
N ASP A 54 -10.51 -8.66 -20.63
CA ASP A 54 -10.52 -7.74 -21.78
C ASP A 54 -11.15 -6.36 -21.48
N GLY A 55 -11.93 -6.24 -20.42
CA GLY A 55 -12.56 -4.97 -19.99
C GLY A 55 -11.65 -4.05 -19.21
N LEU A 56 -10.48 -4.53 -18.76
CA LEU A 56 -9.55 -3.78 -17.92
C LEU A 56 -8.25 -3.43 -18.67
N THR A 57 -7.67 -2.29 -18.34
CA THR A 57 -6.34 -1.93 -18.85
C THR A 57 -5.29 -2.78 -18.14
N ASN A 58 -4.46 -3.48 -18.91
CA ASN A 58 -3.40 -4.32 -18.35
C ASN A 58 -2.43 -3.50 -17.48
N LEU A 59 -1.99 -4.09 -16.37
CA LEU A 59 -1.05 -3.51 -15.43
C LEU A 59 0.09 -4.52 -15.21
N PRO A 60 1.29 -4.27 -15.77
CA PRO A 60 2.37 -5.24 -15.67
C PRO A 60 2.77 -5.49 -14.22
N CYS A 61 2.96 -6.77 -13.89
CA CYS A 61 3.37 -7.21 -12.56
C CYS A 61 4.57 -8.17 -12.67
N VAL A 62 5.53 -8.03 -11.76
CA VAL A 62 6.65 -8.95 -11.61
C VAL A 62 6.75 -9.40 -10.16
N GLN A 63 7.11 -10.66 -9.94
CA GLN A 63 7.37 -11.19 -8.61
C GLN A 63 8.87 -11.19 -8.31
N ALA A 64 9.27 -10.80 -7.10
CA ALA A 64 10.65 -10.83 -6.64
C ALA A 64 10.72 -11.14 -5.15
N SER A 65 11.83 -11.76 -4.71
CA SER A 65 12.05 -12.13 -3.31
C SER A 65 13.50 -11.90 -2.88
N GLY A 66 13.78 -11.97 -1.59
CA GLY A 66 15.10 -11.71 -1.04
C GLY A 66 15.50 -10.23 -1.16
N ASN A 67 16.75 -9.96 -1.50
CA ASN A 67 17.23 -8.58 -1.66
C ASN A 67 16.82 -8.00 -3.02
N ILE A 68 15.76 -7.19 -3.02
CA ILE A 68 15.19 -6.60 -4.24
C ILE A 68 15.73 -5.20 -4.57
N ARG A 69 16.71 -4.70 -3.81
CA ARG A 69 17.23 -3.32 -3.97
C ARG A 69 17.70 -3.02 -5.40
N GLN A 70 18.50 -3.92 -5.99
CA GLN A 70 19.03 -3.68 -7.34
C GLN A 70 17.93 -3.78 -8.40
N ILE A 71 17.04 -4.76 -8.25
CA ILE A 71 15.85 -4.93 -9.12
C ILE A 71 15.03 -3.65 -9.13
N LEU A 72 14.74 -3.05 -7.97
CA LEU A 72 13.98 -1.81 -7.87
C LEU A 72 14.66 -0.63 -8.55
N LYS A 73 15.99 -0.51 -8.41
CA LYS A 73 16.75 0.52 -9.12
C LYS A 73 16.66 0.37 -10.64
N ASP A 74 16.81 -0.85 -11.13
CA ASP A 74 16.75 -1.12 -12.57
C ASP A 74 15.34 -0.89 -13.13
N LEU A 75 14.29 -1.31 -12.42
CA LEU A 75 12.91 -1.06 -12.81
C LEU A 75 12.55 0.43 -12.80
N ALA A 76 13.04 1.18 -11.82
CA ALA A 76 12.82 2.63 -11.74
C ALA A 76 13.48 3.44 -12.86
N THR A 77 14.39 2.84 -13.64
CA THR A 77 14.92 3.45 -14.87
C THR A 77 14.02 3.24 -16.08
N ARG A 78 13.13 2.25 -16.03
CA ARG A 78 12.27 1.83 -17.16
C ARG A 78 10.83 2.33 -17.01
N TYR A 79 10.33 2.38 -15.77
CA TYR A 79 8.97 2.77 -15.44
C TYR A 79 8.95 4.09 -14.68
N GLN A 80 7.95 4.91 -14.89
CA GLN A 80 7.79 6.16 -14.15
C GLN A 80 7.53 5.91 -12.66
N VAL A 81 6.75 4.85 -12.38
CA VAL A 81 6.41 4.43 -11.01
C VAL A 81 6.53 2.92 -10.87
N VAL A 82 7.20 2.49 -9.81
CA VAL A 82 7.21 1.09 -9.37
C VAL A 82 6.48 1.05 -8.03
N VAL A 83 5.35 0.35 -7.99
CA VAL A 83 4.60 0.10 -6.74
C VAL A 83 4.98 -1.28 -6.23
N VAL A 84 5.48 -1.33 -5.00
CA VAL A 84 5.96 -2.57 -4.36
C VAL A 84 4.98 -3.00 -3.30
N ASP A 85 4.39 -4.18 -3.47
CA ASP A 85 3.60 -4.87 -2.44
C ASP A 85 4.53 -5.77 -1.62
N ALA A 86 4.80 -5.39 -0.38
CA ALA A 86 5.68 -6.17 0.50
C ALA A 86 4.87 -6.97 1.51
N GLY A 87 5.32 -8.20 1.76
CA GLY A 87 4.67 -9.14 2.68
C GLY A 87 4.50 -8.62 4.10
N GLY A 88 3.64 -9.34 4.86
CA GLY A 88 3.25 -8.99 6.21
C GLY A 88 4.24 -9.39 7.30
N GLN A 89 5.52 -9.50 6.99
CA GLN A 89 6.58 -9.83 7.95
C GLN A 89 7.79 -8.92 7.71
N ASP A 90 8.63 -8.78 8.73
CA ASP A 90 9.94 -8.17 8.58
C ASP A 90 10.82 -9.07 7.70
N SER A 91 10.77 -8.82 6.39
CA SER A 91 11.45 -9.60 5.37
C SER A 91 12.66 -8.87 4.82
N GLU A 92 13.58 -9.64 4.22
CA GLU A 92 14.71 -9.06 3.48
C GLU A 92 14.22 -8.16 2.34
N ALA A 93 13.14 -8.56 1.66
CA ALA A 93 12.52 -7.76 0.60
C ALA A 93 12.04 -6.40 1.11
N LEU A 94 11.30 -6.36 2.23
CA LEU A 94 10.85 -5.12 2.86
C LEU A 94 12.02 -4.22 3.23
N ARG A 95 13.02 -4.76 3.93
CA ARG A 95 14.20 -3.97 4.38
C ARG A 95 15.01 -3.44 3.20
N SER A 96 15.26 -4.27 2.19
CA SER A 96 16.02 -3.85 1.01
C SER A 96 15.27 -2.82 0.17
N ALA A 97 13.95 -2.94 0.03
CA ALA A 97 13.10 -1.94 -0.63
C ALA A 97 13.13 -0.59 0.08
N MET A 98 13.05 -0.57 1.42
CA MET A 98 13.14 0.68 2.21
C MET A 98 14.43 1.46 1.93
N THR A 99 15.52 0.81 1.54
CA THR A 99 16.79 1.49 1.27
C THR A 99 16.80 2.32 -0.01
N VAL A 100 15.80 2.16 -0.89
CA VAL A 100 15.70 2.83 -2.19
C VAL A 100 14.32 3.40 -2.50
N ALA A 101 13.31 3.08 -1.69
CA ALA A 101 11.96 3.61 -1.85
C ALA A 101 11.98 5.15 -1.70
N THR A 102 11.23 5.84 -2.55
CA THR A 102 10.97 7.28 -2.42
C THR A 102 9.84 7.53 -1.43
N HIS A 103 8.86 6.62 -1.39
CA HIS A 103 7.68 6.70 -0.53
C HIS A 103 7.44 5.35 0.14
N LEU A 104 7.05 5.39 1.41
CA LEU A 104 6.64 4.24 2.20
C LEU A 104 5.26 4.50 2.79
N LEU A 105 4.28 3.68 2.42
CA LEU A 105 2.94 3.67 2.97
C LEU A 105 2.77 2.49 3.92
N LEU A 106 2.38 2.77 5.16
CA LEU A 106 2.26 1.80 6.25
C LEU A 106 0.79 1.68 6.66
N PRO A 107 0.05 0.64 6.20
CA PRO A 107 -1.33 0.42 6.62
C PRO A 107 -1.43 -0.23 7.99
N PHE A 108 -2.34 0.32 8.82
CA PHE A 108 -2.69 -0.19 10.14
C PHE A 108 -4.20 -0.24 10.31
N ARG A 109 -4.73 -1.35 10.83
CA ARG A 109 -6.13 -1.37 11.27
C ARG A 109 -6.25 -0.71 12.64
N PRO A 110 -7.38 -0.08 12.97
CA PRO A 110 -7.62 0.51 14.29
C PRO A 110 -7.90 -0.59 15.33
N LYS A 111 -6.97 -1.55 15.44
CA LYS A 111 -7.04 -2.71 16.34
C LYS A 111 -5.79 -2.77 17.18
N ARG A 112 -5.95 -3.00 18.48
CA ARG A 112 -4.84 -3.06 19.45
C ARG A 112 -3.69 -3.99 19.03
N ARG A 113 -3.99 -5.11 18.36
CA ARG A 113 -2.96 -6.07 17.93
C ARG A 113 -2.11 -5.52 16.79
N ASP A 114 -2.71 -4.72 15.90
CA ASP A 114 -2.00 -4.11 14.78
C ASP A 114 -1.12 -2.95 15.28
N LEU A 115 -1.66 -2.11 16.15
CA LEU A 115 -0.93 -0.98 16.73
C LEU A 115 0.27 -1.40 17.60
N LYS A 116 0.28 -2.63 18.14
CA LYS A 116 1.47 -3.16 18.83
C LYS A 116 2.70 -3.32 17.91
N THR A 117 2.50 -3.45 16.59
CA THR A 117 3.62 -3.55 15.65
C THR A 117 4.32 -2.22 15.42
N LEU A 118 3.71 -1.08 15.80
CA LEU A 118 4.28 0.25 15.66
C LEU A 118 5.68 0.37 16.30
N VAL A 119 5.90 -0.30 17.43
CA VAL A 119 7.21 -0.31 18.11
C VAL A 119 8.30 -0.81 17.16
N HIS A 120 8.09 -1.96 16.54
CA HIS A 120 9.08 -2.56 15.66
C HIS A 120 9.14 -1.85 14.29
N VAL A 121 7.99 -1.52 13.70
CA VAL A 121 7.93 -0.79 12.42
C VAL A 121 8.65 0.56 12.54
N SER A 122 8.48 1.30 13.63
CA SER A 122 9.18 2.57 13.84
C SER A 122 10.70 2.41 13.94
N GLN A 123 11.19 1.30 14.49
CA GLN A 123 12.62 0.97 14.50
C GLN A 123 13.14 0.67 13.10
N LEU A 124 12.40 -0.11 12.30
CA LEU A 124 12.74 -0.37 10.90
C LEU A 124 12.81 0.92 10.09
N VAL A 125 11.82 1.80 10.26
CA VAL A 125 11.80 3.11 9.59
C VAL A 125 13.03 3.95 10.00
N LYS A 126 13.39 4.00 11.27
CA LYS A 126 14.59 4.72 11.73
C LYS A 126 15.87 4.18 11.11
N LEU A 127 16.02 2.86 11.03
CA LEU A 127 17.18 2.23 10.39
C LEU A 127 17.22 2.51 8.89
N ALA A 128 16.06 2.43 8.21
CA ALA A 128 15.96 2.74 6.79
C ALA A 128 16.31 4.21 6.50
N LYS A 129 15.81 5.14 7.30
CA LYS A 129 16.10 6.57 7.16
C LYS A 129 17.57 6.93 7.42
N ALA A 130 18.32 6.12 8.12
CA ALA A 130 19.77 6.32 8.27
C ALA A 130 20.54 6.14 6.95
N VAL A 131 20.01 5.37 6.00
CA VAL A 131 20.62 5.10 4.67
C VAL A 131 19.81 5.70 3.51
N ASN A 132 18.57 6.08 3.76
CA ASN A 132 17.63 6.68 2.80
C ASN A 132 16.85 7.82 3.50
N PRO A 133 17.53 8.96 3.82
CA PRO A 133 16.93 10.03 4.62
C PRO A 133 15.74 10.72 3.96
N ASP A 134 15.71 10.77 2.63
CA ASP A 134 14.68 11.47 1.85
C ASP A 134 13.40 10.65 1.65
N MET A 135 13.37 9.40 2.13
CA MET A 135 12.17 8.55 2.04
C MET A 135 10.99 9.20 2.77
N LEU A 136 9.92 9.53 2.05
CA LEU A 136 8.67 9.97 2.64
C LEU A 136 7.95 8.78 3.29
N VAL A 137 7.62 8.89 4.57
CA VAL A 137 6.91 7.81 5.29
C VAL A 137 5.56 8.34 5.78
N ARG A 138 4.49 7.61 5.47
CA ARG A 138 3.13 7.90 5.95
C ARG A 138 2.46 6.64 6.48
N GLY A 139 1.71 6.81 7.56
CA GLY A 139 0.79 5.80 8.06
C GLY A 139 -0.60 5.99 7.45
N VAL A 140 -1.36 4.92 7.23
CA VAL A 140 -2.78 5.01 6.87
C VAL A 140 -3.60 4.06 7.71
N ILE A 141 -4.76 4.53 8.21
CA ILE A 141 -5.67 3.67 8.96
C ILE A 141 -6.67 3.05 7.99
N THR A 142 -6.62 1.72 7.93
CA THR A 142 -7.39 0.91 6.97
C THR A 142 -8.46 0.09 7.65
N GLN A 143 -9.42 -0.40 6.88
CA GLN A 143 -10.53 -1.24 7.38
C GLN A 143 -11.20 -0.62 8.61
N CYS A 144 -11.37 0.70 8.55
CA CYS A 144 -12.01 1.48 9.60
C CYS A 144 -13.48 1.08 9.77
N PRO A 145 -14.00 1.08 11.01
CA PRO A 145 -15.42 0.91 11.21
C PRO A 145 -16.21 2.10 10.65
N THR A 146 -17.37 1.82 10.06
CA THR A 146 -18.25 2.85 9.49
C THR A 146 -19.20 3.47 10.53
N LEU A 147 -19.32 2.88 11.71
CA LEU A 147 -20.22 3.35 12.77
C LEU A 147 -19.67 4.60 13.47
N PRO A 148 -20.44 5.69 13.58
CA PRO A 148 -20.01 6.91 14.25
C PRO A 148 -19.53 6.70 15.70
N SER A 149 -20.12 5.76 16.42
CA SER A 149 -19.72 5.40 17.81
C SER A 149 -18.30 4.81 17.90
N GLN A 150 -17.67 4.45 16.80
CA GLN A 150 -16.34 3.84 16.75
C GLN A 150 -15.25 4.80 16.21
N VAL A 151 -15.60 6.05 15.91
CA VAL A 151 -14.64 7.05 15.39
C VAL A 151 -13.44 7.24 16.32
N GLN A 152 -13.65 7.16 17.64
CA GLN A 152 -12.57 7.30 18.60
C GLN A 152 -11.43 6.29 18.38
N ARG A 153 -11.74 5.06 17.93
CA ARG A 153 -10.71 4.05 17.61
C ARG A 153 -9.79 4.49 16.45
N ILE A 154 -10.33 5.24 15.51
CA ILE A 154 -9.57 5.76 14.35
C ILE A 154 -8.64 6.87 14.84
N LEU A 155 -9.15 7.78 15.67
CA LEU A 155 -8.35 8.86 16.26
C LEU A 155 -7.23 8.32 17.13
N ASP A 156 -7.53 7.37 18.01
CA ASP A 156 -6.54 6.70 18.86
C ASP A 156 -5.45 6.00 18.03
N ALA A 157 -5.83 5.41 16.88
CA ALA A 157 -4.87 4.76 16.00
C ALA A 157 -3.95 5.77 15.30
N LYS A 158 -4.47 6.92 14.87
CA LYS A 158 -3.67 8.02 14.31
C LYS A 158 -2.72 8.59 15.34
N GLU A 159 -3.20 8.87 16.55
CA GLU A 159 -2.37 9.34 17.68
C GLU A 159 -1.26 8.35 18.01
N ALA A 160 -1.56 7.04 18.01
CA ALA A 160 -0.55 6.01 18.19
C ALA A 160 0.52 6.07 17.11
N CYS A 161 0.16 6.21 15.82
CA CYS A 161 1.14 6.37 14.73
C CYS A 161 2.06 7.57 14.98
N GLN A 162 1.48 8.74 15.29
CA GLN A 162 2.23 9.97 15.59
C GLN A 162 3.20 9.79 16.76
N SER A 163 2.77 9.13 17.83
CA SER A 163 3.60 8.89 19.03
C SER A 163 4.85 8.03 18.74
N PHE A 164 4.80 7.23 17.66
CA PHE A 164 5.93 6.45 17.16
C PHE A 164 6.70 7.13 16.02
N GLY A 165 6.39 8.39 15.69
CA GLY A 165 7.05 9.17 14.65
C GLY A 165 6.66 8.75 13.22
N ILE A 166 5.50 8.14 13.06
CA ILE A 166 4.91 7.82 11.76
C ILE A 166 3.73 8.78 11.56
N GLU A 167 3.88 9.73 10.63
CA GLU A 167 2.83 10.70 10.33
C GLU A 167 1.65 10.00 9.63
N PRO A 168 0.42 10.00 10.23
CA PRO A 168 -0.73 9.38 9.62
C PRO A 168 -1.40 10.30 8.61
N LEU A 169 -1.88 9.73 7.51
CA LEU A 169 -2.77 10.44 6.58
C LEU A 169 -4.09 10.82 7.27
N GLN A 170 -4.71 11.91 6.82
CA GLN A 170 -6.08 12.25 7.21
C GLN A 170 -7.08 11.29 6.58
N SER A 171 -6.83 10.92 5.34
CA SER A 171 -7.59 9.90 4.61
C SER A 171 -7.50 8.53 5.29
N ILE A 172 -8.58 7.77 5.17
CA ILE A 172 -8.72 6.42 5.72
C ILE A 172 -9.42 5.54 4.69
N THR A 173 -9.34 4.22 4.83
CA THR A 173 -10.23 3.30 4.12
C THR A 173 -11.13 2.58 5.11
N CYS A 174 -12.42 2.45 4.77
CA CYS A 174 -13.39 1.76 5.62
C CYS A 174 -13.46 0.26 5.29
N ASN A 175 -13.99 -0.52 6.23
CA ASN A 175 -14.28 -1.92 5.97
C ASN A 175 -15.55 -2.02 5.12
N ARG A 176 -15.38 -2.32 3.81
CA ARG A 176 -16.44 -2.44 2.80
C ARG A 176 -16.22 -3.70 1.97
N ASN A 177 -17.30 -4.38 1.63
CA ASN A 177 -17.24 -5.60 0.80
C ASN A 177 -16.65 -5.31 -0.59
N VAL A 178 -16.87 -4.11 -1.14
CA VAL A 178 -16.38 -3.75 -2.48
C VAL A 178 -14.87 -3.89 -2.64
N TYR A 179 -14.10 -3.82 -1.57
CA TYR A 179 -12.66 -4.06 -1.63
C TYR A 179 -12.33 -5.53 -1.93
N ASP A 180 -13.11 -6.46 -1.38
CA ASP A 180 -12.98 -7.88 -1.66
C ASP A 180 -13.67 -8.23 -2.99
N ASP A 181 -14.86 -7.67 -3.26
CA ASP A 181 -15.63 -7.93 -4.49
C ASP A 181 -14.89 -7.41 -5.75
N ALA A 182 -14.20 -6.27 -5.65
CA ALA A 182 -13.43 -5.70 -6.76
C ALA A 182 -12.12 -6.44 -7.01
N ASP A 183 -11.54 -7.10 -5.99
CA ASP A 183 -10.33 -7.92 -6.14
C ASP A 183 -10.58 -9.14 -7.05
N GLU A 184 -11.82 -9.64 -7.06
CA GLU A 184 -12.23 -10.68 -7.99
C GLU A 184 -12.08 -10.20 -9.46
N ASN A 185 -11.50 -11.03 -10.30
CA ASN A 185 -11.22 -10.76 -11.72
C ASN A 185 -10.22 -9.64 -12.00
N GLY A 186 -9.32 -9.33 -11.06
CA GLY A 186 -8.24 -8.37 -11.25
C GLY A 186 -8.67 -6.91 -11.35
N SER A 187 -9.85 -6.58 -10.81
CA SER A 187 -10.39 -5.22 -10.83
C SER A 187 -9.92 -4.39 -9.63
N SER A 188 -10.31 -3.15 -9.57
CA SER A 188 -10.03 -2.16 -8.53
C SER A 188 -11.32 -1.46 -8.12
N VAL A 189 -11.39 -0.95 -6.90
CA VAL A 189 -12.55 -0.14 -6.47
C VAL A 189 -12.73 1.13 -7.31
N LEU A 190 -11.68 1.58 -7.99
CA LEU A 190 -11.73 2.73 -8.90
C LEU A 190 -12.51 2.42 -10.18
N GLU A 191 -12.61 1.15 -10.54
CA GLU A 191 -13.28 0.62 -11.73
C GLU A 191 -14.66 0.05 -11.38
N ALA A 192 -14.94 -0.17 -10.09
CA ALA A 192 -16.23 -0.62 -9.61
C ALA A 192 -17.27 0.53 -9.66
N GLU A 193 -18.48 0.23 -10.16
CA GLU A 193 -19.59 1.20 -10.23
C GLU A 193 -20.45 1.20 -8.95
N THR A 194 -20.25 0.24 -8.05
CA THR A 194 -21.18 -0.10 -6.97
C THR A 194 -20.99 0.72 -5.69
N ASP A 195 -19.79 1.22 -5.38
CA ASP A 195 -19.51 1.98 -4.15
C ASP A 195 -18.64 3.22 -4.41
N LEU A 196 -19.29 4.35 -4.69
CA LEU A 196 -18.61 5.63 -4.91
C LEU A 196 -17.78 6.09 -3.71
N LYS A 197 -18.15 5.70 -2.47
CA LYS A 197 -17.39 6.08 -1.27
C LYS A 197 -16.06 5.36 -1.18
N ALA A 198 -15.99 4.10 -1.56
CA ALA A 198 -14.72 3.37 -1.62
C ALA A 198 -13.78 3.99 -2.66
N LYS A 199 -14.33 4.40 -3.79
CA LYS A 199 -13.58 5.14 -4.82
C LYS A 199 -13.03 6.46 -4.28
N GLU A 200 -13.86 7.28 -3.66
CA GLU A 200 -13.47 8.54 -3.03
C GLU A 200 -12.41 8.35 -1.93
N GLU A 201 -12.52 7.27 -1.13
CA GLU A 201 -11.54 6.91 -0.10
C GLU A 201 -10.15 6.67 -0.72
N VAL A 202 -10.07 5.89 -1.80
CA VAL A 202 -8.80 5.60 -2.49
C VAL A 202 -8.26 6.85 -3.19
N GLU A 203 -9.11 7.59 -3.92
CA GLU A 203 -8.69 8.82 -4.60
C GLU A 203 -8.13 9.86 -3.62
N SER A 204 -8.82 10.08 -2.50
CA SER A 204 -8.38 11.02 -1.45
C SER A 204 -7.08 10.56 -0.79
N LEU A 205 -6.97 9.25 -0.50
CA LEU A 205 -5.77 8.67 0.09
C LEU A 205 -4.55 8.86 -0.80
N VAL A 206 -4.67 8.53 -2.08
CA VAL A 206 -3.52 8.61 -3.01
C VAL A 206 -3.16 10.06 -3.28
N ALA A 207 -4.15 10.96 -3.43
CA ALA A 207 -3.90 12.39 -3.61
C ALA A 207 -3.16 12.99 -2.40
N GLU A 208 -3.59 12.69 -1.18
CA GLU A 208 -2.92 13.14 0.05
C GLU A 208 -1.52 12.52 0.19
N PHE A 209 -1.36 11.22 -0.09
CA PHE A 209 -0.09 10.53 0.06
C PHE A 209 0.99 11.03 -0.90
N LEU A 210 0.61 11.35 -2.12
CA LEU A 210 1.53 11.84 -3.17
C LEU A 210 1.59 13.37 -3.26
N GLU A 211 0.81 14.08 -2.43
CA GLU A 211 0.73 15.54 -2.41
C GLU A 211 0.35 16.14 -3.78
N VAL A 212 -0.62 15.51 -4.48
CA VAL A 212 -1.07 15.88 -5.84
C VAL A 212 -2.55 16.23 -5.88
#